data_cd16454a2788ceb1dfac248af1f6aa7d
#
_entry.id   cd16454a2788ceb1dfac248af1f6aa7d
#
_cell.length_a   1.000
_cell.length_b   1.000
_cell.length_c   1.000
_cell.angle_alpha   90.00
_cell.angle_beta   90.00
_cell.angle_gamma   90.00
#
_symmetry.space_group_name_H-M   'P 1'
#
loop_
_entity.id
_entity.type
_entity.pdbx_description
1 polymer ?
#
loop_
_entity_poly.entity_id
_entity_poly.type
_entity_poly.pdbx_seq_one_letter_code
_entity_poly.pdbx_strand_id
1 'polypeptide(L)'
;MCASRGDEKRAKSLRDSGEPARVSSVDTVPFWRPTAAWFPATAWFGMATRVGGVSAGPYASLNLSLGVGDDEAAVRENRRRLRAAAQVPEGGPVMLHQVHGRTIVGADEGGRDADGFVVSPGDPWVAVSAADCAPVALVAEDGSAGALVHCGWRGARDGIGPAAIERLGERGIRAERIVAAIGPCLHACCFPIGPEVAAEFDPAFLLPHPTGQPSLDLPGAIAAALAAAGVPAARIEMAEECTASDPARFFSHRRDRGLTGRHWALLHLAPRP
;
A
#
# COMPACT_ATOMS: atom_id res chain seq x y z
N MET A 1 22.15 -7.52 1.50
CA MET A 1 22.21 -6.09 1.80
C MET A 1 22.02 -5.36 0.48
N CYS A 2 20.86 -4.74 0.28
CA CYS A 2 20.62 -3.84 -0.85
C CYS A 2 21.40 -2.54 -0.59
N ALA A 3 22.48 -2.32 -1.33
CA ALA A 3 23.26 -1.10 -1.21
C ALA A 3 22.52 0.02 -1.96
N SER A 4 22.17 1.09 -1.27
CA SER A 4 21.71 2.34 -1.87
C SER A 4 22.85 2.95 -2.68
N ARG A 5 22.72 3.01 -4.01
CA ARG A 5 23.51 3.90 -4.86
C ARG A 5 22.70 5.19 -5.03
N GLY A 6 23.15 6.24 -4.41
CA GLY A 6 22.53 7.55 -4.59
C GLY A 6 23.27 8.65 -3.85
N ASP A 7 24.13 9.33 -4.58
CA ASP A 7 24.57 10.73 -4.48
C ASP A 7 25.04 11.34 -3.16
N GLU A 8 26.33 11.28 -2.95
CA GLU A 8 27.13 12.37 -2.36
C GLU A 8 27.13 13.60 -3.27
N LYS A 9 26.10 14.41 -3.31
CA LYS A 9 26.18 15.81 -3.79
C LYS A 9 24.83 16.52 -3.59
N ARG A 10 24.55 16.94 -2.38
CA ARG A 10 23.74 18.14 -2.10
C ARG A 10 23.62 18.42 -0.60
N ALA A 11 24.72 18.73 0.02
CA ALA A 11 24.73 19.41 1.31
C ALA A 11 25.33 20.78 1.14
N LYS A 12 24.50 21.77 0.84
CA LYS A 12 24.79 23.17 1.25
C LYS A 12 23.54 24.02 1.14
N SER A 13 23.29 24.72 2.24
CA SER A 13 22.43 25.90 2.36
C SER A 13 20.92 25.65 2.41
N LEU A 14 20.38 25.69 3.63
CA LEU A 14 19.38 26.67 4.07
C LEU A 14 19.23 26.53 5.59
N ARG A 15 19.89 27.37 6.35
CA ARG A 15 19.53 27.70 7.71
C ARG A 15 18.64 28.92 7.59
N ASP A 16 17.39 28.86 8.04
CA ASP A 16 16.94 29.81 9.03
C ASP A 16 15.50 29.60 9.46
N SER A 17 15.30 29.72 10.76
CA SER A 17 14.16 30.25 11.51
C SER A 17 12.78 29.63 11.34
N GLY A 18 12.33 28.94 12.39
CA GLY A 18 10.97 28.58 12.66
C GLY A 18 10.91 27.43 13.67
N GLU A 19 10.93 27.76 14.95
CA GLU A 19 10.74 26.81 16.03
C GLU A 19 9.36 26.15 15.85
N PRO A 20 9.26 24.83 15.53
CA PRO A 20 7.96 24.18 15.51
C PRO A 20 7.52 23.95 16.95
N ALA A 21 6.29 24.33 17.26
CA ALA A 21 5.61 24.01 18.48
C ALA A 21 5.91 22.56 18.91
N ARG A 22 6.32 22.38 20.18
CA ARG A 22 6.54 21.07 20.80
C ARG A 22 5.24 20.28 20.77
N VAL A 23 5.06 19.46 19.74
CA VAL A 23 4.10 18.36 19.74
C VAL A 23 4.71 17.27 20.61
N SER A 24 4.03 16.90 21.67
CA SER A 24 4.42 15.80 22.56
C SER A 24 4.64 14.54 21.73
N SER A 25 5.81 13.93 21.82
CA SER A 25 6.35 12.87 20.97
C SER A 25 5.75 11.47 21.17
N VAL A 26 4.47 11.31 21.50
CA VAL A 26 3.94 10.01 21.97
C VAL A 26 2.86 9.39 21.06
N ASP A 27 2.25 10.11 20.11
CA ASP A 27 1.06 9.59 19.38
C ASP A 27 1.04 9.80 17.87
N THR A 28 2.15 10.01 17.20
CA THR A 28 2.13 10.12 15.73
C THR A 28 2.43 8.78 15.06
N VAL A 29 1.41 8.18 14.47
CA VAL A 29 1.58 7.08 13.52
C VAL A 29 1.98 7.69 12.18
N PRO A 30 3.21 7.46 11.70
CA PRO A 30 3.62 7.98 10.39
C PRO A 30 3.03 7.11 9.27
N PHE A 31 2.62 7.79 8.19
CA PHE A 31 2.10 7.16 6.98
C PHE A 31 3.01 7.46 5.79
N TRP A 32 3.21 6.47 4.94
CA TRP A 32 3.55 6.74 3.55
C TRP A 32 2.30 7.24 2.84
N ARG A 33 2.42 8.26 2.02
CA ARG A 33 1.35 8.81 1.19
C ARG A 33 1.90 9.20 -0.18
N PRO A 34 1.06 9.15 -1.25
CA PRO A 34 1.47 9.68 -2.54
C PRO A 34 1.80 11.17 -2.43
N THR A 35 2.79 11.60 -3.20
CA THR A 35 3.30 12.99 -3.23
C THR A 35 2.93 13.73 -4.49
N ALA A 36 2.44 13.02 -5.50
CA ALA A 36 2.09 13.60 -6.78
C ALA A 36 0.95 14.62 -6.65
N ALA A 37 1.18 15.84 -7.14
CA ALA A 37 0.24 16.94 -7.05
C ALA A 37 -1.08 16.69 -7.80
N TRP A 38 -1.11 15.71 -8.70
CA TRP A 38 -2.30 15.32 -9.44
C TRP A 38 -3.17 14.28 -8.69
N PHE A 39 -2.70 13.75 -7.55
CA PHE A 39 -3.53 12.85 -6.74
C PHE A 39 -4.63 13.68 -6.05
N PRO A 40 -5.93 13.29 -6.16
CA PRO A 40 -7.03 14.13 -5.69
C PRO A 40 -6.95 14.45 -4.20
N ALA A 41 -7.02 15.72 -3.83
CA ALA A 41 -7.02 16.15 -2.43
C ALA A 41 -8.25 15.65 -1.64
N THR A 42 -9.34 15.30 -2.34
CA THR A 42 -10.54 14.68 -1.77
C THR A 42 -10.36 13.21 -1.43
N ALA A 43 -9.29 12.57 -1.92
CA ALA A 43 -8.96 11.19 -1.62
C ALA A 43 -7.86 11.11 -0.55
N TRP A 44 -8.17 10.43 0.54
CA TRP A 44 -7.16 10.05 1.52
C TRP A 44 -6.68 8.63 1.22
N PHE A 45 -5.44 8.48 0.78
CA PHE A 45 -4.76 7.19 0.65
C PHE A 45 -3.45 7.23 1.41
N GLY A 46 -3.16 6.20 2.18
CA GLY A 46 -1.88 6.07 2.88
C GLY A 46 -1.71 4.70 3.54
N MET A 47 -0.46 4.28 3.65
CA MET A 47 -0.04 3.05 4.32
C MET A 47 0.67 3.40 5.63
N ALA A 48 0.17 2.89 6.76
CA ALA A 48 0.83 3.07 8.04
C ALA A 48 2.20 2.38 8.05
N THR A 49 3.21 3.02 8.64
CA THR A 49 4.50 2.37 8.90
C THR A 49 4.42 1.44 10.10
N ARG A 50 5.51 0.76 10.45
CA ARG A 50 5.58 -0.06 11.68
C ARG A 50 5.81 0.76 12.96
N VAL A 51 5.95 2.08 12.83
CA VAL A 51 6.35 2.98 13.94
C VAL A 51 5.13 3.52 14.66
N GLY A 52 5.25 3.77 15.98
CA GLY A 52 4.21 4.44 16.78
C GLY A 52 3.25 3.51 17.51
N GLY A 53 3.53 2.20 17.54
CA GLY A 53 2.73 1.22 18.26
C GLY A 53 3.31 0.79 19.61
N VAL A 54 2.68 -0.25 20.19
CA VAL A 54 3.03 -0.81 21.50
C VAL A 54 3.38 -2.31 21.44
N SER A 55 3.25 -2.96 20.28
CA SER A 55 3.68 -4.35 20.11
C SER A 55 5.17 -4.50 20.29
N ALA A 56 5.61 -5.67 20.75
CA ALA A 56 7.01 -6.00 21.05
C ALA A 56 7.58 -7.07 20.11
N GLY A 57 8.87 -7.37 20.24
CA GLY A 57 9.56 -8.45 19.53
C GLY A 57 9.42 -8.32 18.01
N PRO A 58 9.05 -9.39 17.27
CA PRO A 58 8.94 -9.38 15.83
C PRO A 58 7.82 -8.47 15.31
N TYR A 59 6.89 -8.08 16.19
CA TYR A 59 5.72 -7.24 15.88
C TYR A 59 5.94 -5.76 16.22
N ALA A 60 7.12 -5.39 16.71
CA ALA A 60 7.46 -4.02 17.10
C ALA A 60 7.42 -3.08 15.88
N SER A 61 6.62 -2.01 15.97
CA SER A 61 5.79 -1.64 17.11
C SER A 61 4.30 -1.56 16.78
N LEU A 62 3.91 -1.16 15.55
CA LEU A 62 2.53 -0.88 15.12
C LEU A 62 1.97 -2.07 14.30
N ASN A 63 1.99 -3.28 14.86
CA ASN A 63 1.28 -4.38 14.23
C ASN A 63 -0.24 -4.18 14.31
N LEU A 64 -0.93 -4.35 13.18
CA LEU A 64 -2.36 -4.12 13.05
C LEU A 64 -3.17 -5.40 12.83
N SER A 65 -2.49 -6.57 12.74
CA SER A 65 -3.13 -7.87 12.52
C SER A 65 -3.26 -8.68 13.81
N LEU A 66 -4.46 -9.20 14.06
CA LEU A 66 -4.72 -10.18 15.13
C LEU A 66 -4.29 -11.60 14.73
N GLY A 67 -4.12 -11.88 13.43
CA GLY A 67 -3.88 -13.24 12.90
C GLY A 67 -2.40 -13.64 12.80
N VAL A 68 -1.46 -12.94 13.45
CA VAL A 68 -0.02 -13.21 13.32
C VAL A 68 0.64 -13.71 14.62
N GLY A 69 -0.15 -13.86 15.70
CA GLY A 69 0.35 -14.37 17.00
C GLY A 69 0.93 -13.30 17.93
N ASP A 70 0.58 -12.03 17.73
CA ASP A 70 0.89 -10.91 18.61
C ASP A 70 -0.12 -10.83 19.78
N ASP A 71 0.22 -10.06 20.81
CA ASP A 71 -0.70 -9.75 21.92
C ASP A 71 -1.92 -8.95 21.43
N GLU A 72 -3.12 -9.47 21.69
CA GLU A 72 -4.35 -8.85 21.24
C GLU A 72 -4.57 -7.45 21.82
N ALA A 73 -4.19 -7.20 23.07
CA ALA A 73 -4.37 -5.90 23.69
C ALA A 73 -3.45 -4.87 23.04
N ALA A 74 -2.22 -5.25 22.70
CA ALA A 74 -1.29 -4.42 21.95
C ALA A 74 -1.84 -4.10 20.55
N VAL A 75 -2.37 -5.09 19.82
CA VAL A 75 -2.96 -4.87 18.49
C VAL A 75 -4.18 -3.95 18.57
N ARG A 76 -5.05 -4.10 19.57
CA ARG A 76 -6.23 -3.22 19.77
C ARG A 76 -5.80 -1.77 20.03
N GLU A 77 -4.77 -1.56 20.85
CA GLU A 77 -4.19 -0.23 21.11
C GLU A 77 -3.55 0.34 19.84
N ASN A 78 -2.81 -0.46 19.07
CA ASN A 78 -2.23 -0.03 17.80
C ASN A 78 -3.31 0.43 16.81
N ARG A 79 -4.41 -0.32 16.70
CA ARG A 79 -5.56 0.06 15.86
C ARG A 79 -6.22 1.33 16.35
N ARG A 80 -6.33 1.56 17.67
CA ARG A 80 -6.84 2.81 18.24
C ARG A 80 -5.94 3.98 17.84
N ARG A 81 -4.61 3.85 17.97
CA ARG A 81 -3.64 4.88 17.58
C ARG A 81 -3.71 5.20 16.08
N LEU A 82 -3.76 4.18 15.23
CA LEU A 82 -3.90 4.37 13.79
C LEU A 82 -5.19 5.13 13.46
N ARG A 83 -6.33 4.73 14.04
CA ARG A 83 -7.61 5.43 13.80
C ARG A 83 -7.54 6.89 14.23
N ALA A 84 -6.98 7.18 15.39
CA ALA A 84 -6.81 8.55 15.86
C ALA A 84 -5.93 9.37 14.89
N ALA A 85 -4.81 8.83 14.44
CA ALA A 85 -3.87 9.50 13.54
C ALA A 85 -4.44 9.74 12.14
N ALA A 86 -5.22 8.81 11.61
CA ALA A 86 -5.85 8.93 10.28
C ALA A 86 -7.27 9.52 10.34
N GLN A 87 -7.79 9.84 11.53
CA GLN A 87 -9.15 10.33 11.75
C GLN A 87 -10.23 9.34 11.25
N VAL A 88 -9.95 8.03 11.35
CA VAL A 88 -10.90 6.97 11.02
C VAL A 88 -11.93 6.86 12.15
N PRO A 89 -13.24 6.90 11.87
CA PRO A 89 -14.29 6.77 12.87
C PRO A 89 -14.20 5.48 13.67
N GLU A 90 -14.82 5.47 14.84
CA GLU A 90 -14.96 4.27 15.66
C GLU A 90 -15.71 3.17 14.86
N GLY A 91 -15.24 1.92 14.95
CA GLY A 91 -15.78 0.82 14.17
C GLY A 91 -15.14 0.61 12.79
N GLY A 92 -14.45 1.61 12.24
CA GLY A 92 -13.73 1.47 10.96
C GLY A 92 -12.25 1.12 11.12
N PRO A 93 -11.52 0.90 10.01
CA PRO A 93 -12.01 0.79 8.63
C PRO A 93 -12.68 -0.57 8.35
N VAL A 94 -13.44 -0.65 7.26
CA VAL A 94 -13.95 -1.91 6.71
C VAL A 94 -12.79 -2.71 6.12
N MET A 95 -12.76 -4.00 6.42
CA MET A 95 -11.69 -4.93 6.01
C MET A 95 -12.25 -6.12 5.23
N LEU A 96 -11.41 -6.81 4.48
CA LEU A 96 -11.68 -8.03 3.73
C LEU A 96 -10.98 -9.24 4.33
N HIS A 97 -11.49 -10.41 3.99
CA HIS A 97 -10.76 -11.67 4.09
C HIS A 97 -9.91 -11.83 2.82
N GLN A 98 -8.67 -11.35 2.87
CA GLN A 98 -7.77 -11.33 1.72
C GLN A 98 -7.28 -12.75 1.38
N VAL A 99 -7.55 -13.19 0.17
CA VAL A 99 -7.26 -14.54 -0.34
C VAL A 99 -6.21 -14.55 -1.45
N HIS A 100 -5.59 -13.40 -1.74
CA HIS A 100 -4.63 -13.17 -2.83
C HIS A 100 -5.24 -13.43 -4.22
N GLY A 101 -6.54 -13.16 -4.36
CA GLY A 101 -7.31 -13.28 -5.60
C GLY A 101 -7.41 -11.96 -6.38
N ARG A 102 -8.48 -11.86 -7.20
CA ARG A 102 -8.77 -10.65 -7.99
C ARG A 102 -10.19 -10.10 -7.78
N THR A 103 -10.89 -10.59 -6.77
CA THR A 103 -12.27 -10.14 -6.48
C THR A 103 -12.27 -8.75 -5.88
N ILE A 104 -13.13 -7.87 -6.42
CA ILE A 104 -13.36 -6.50 -5.96
C ILE A 104 -14.82 -6.37 -5.53
N VAL A 105 -15.06 -5.86 -4.33
CA VAL A 105 -16.40 -5.71 -3.74
C VAL A 105 -16.69 -4.26 -3.36
N GLY A 106 -17.94 -3.95 -3.02
CA GLY A 106 -18.31 -2.64 -2.47
C GLY A 106 -17.83 -2.46 -1.02
N ALA A 107 -17.77 -1.21 -0.57
CA ALA A 107 -17.37 -0.90 0.82
C ALA A 107 -18.36 -1.43 1.87
N ASP A 108 -19.60 -1.70 1.50
CA ASP A 108 -20.66 -2.30 2.32
C ASP A 108 -20.52 -3.83 2.46
N GLU A 109 -19.64 -4.46 1.69
CA GLU A 109 -19.44 -5.90 1.65
C GLU A 109 -18.22 -6.38 2.47
N GLY A 110 -17.92 -5.71 3.57
CA GLY A 110 -16.80 -6.08 4.46
C GLY A 110 -16.86 -7.51 4.97
N GLY A 111 -15.67 -8.10 5.26
CA GLY A 111 -15.56 -9.47 5.77
C GLY A 111 -15.69 -10.58 4.71
N ARG A 112 -15.94 -10.24 3.44
CA ARG A 112 -15.97 -11.21 2.33
C ARG A 112 -14.58 -11.64 1.88
N ASP A 113 -14.51 -12.78 1.23
CA ASP A 113 -13.31 -13.25 0.52
C ASP A 113 -13.11 -12.40 -0.73
N ALA A 114 -12.20 -11.44 -0.64
CA ALA A 114 -11.86 -10.52 -1.72
C ALA A 114 -10.51 -9.83 -1.43
N ASP A 115 -9.92 -9.20 -2.44
CA ASP A 115 -8.64 -8.51 -2.32
C ASP A 115 -8.72 -7.03 -2.72
N GLY A 116 -9.92 -6.50 -2.92
CA GLY A 116 -10.08 -5.08 -3.20
C GLY A 116 -11.48 -4.56 -2.95
N PHE A 117 -11.54 -3.24 -2.75
CA PHE A 117 -12.76 -2.46 -2.62
C PHE A 117 -12.92 -1.51 -3.79
N VAL A 118 -14.17 -1.25 -4.17
CA VAL A 118 -14.55 -0.07 -4.94
C VAL A 118 -15.39 0.84 -4.04
N VAL A 119 -15.06 2.14 -4.00
CA VAL A 119 -15.62 3.12 -3.08
C VAL A 119 -16.15 4.36 -3.80
N SER A 120 -17.13 5.01 -3.19
CA SER A 120 -17.67 6.32 -3.58
C SER A 120 -17.50 7.35 -2.46
N PRO A 121 -17.61 8.65 -2.73
CA PRO A 121 -17.67 9.67 -1.69
C PRO A 121 -18.80 9.40 -0.69
N GLY A 122 -18.45 9.40 0.60
CA GLY A 122 -19.38 9.10 1.69
C GLY A 122 -19.42 7.64 2.12
N ASP A 123 -18.80 6.72 1.38
CA ASP A 123 -18.59 5.36 1.84
C ASP A 123 -17.66 5.32 3.06
N PRO A 124 -17.75 4.28 3.91
CA PRO A 124 -16.85 4.14 5.04
C PRO A 124 -15.39 4.01 4.59
N TRP A 125 -14.47 4.32 5.49
CA TRP A 125 -13.06 4.02 5.32
C TRP A 125 -12.87 2.53 5.05
N VAL A 126 -12.08 2.19 4.05
CA VAL A 126 -11.68 0.81 3.74
C VAL A 126 -10.19 0.63 3.95
N ALA A 127 -9.78 -0.60 4.25
CA ALA A 127 -8.36 -0.91 4.36
C ALA A 127 -8.03 -2.30 3.83
N VAL A 128 -6.78 -2.44 3.36
CA VAL A 128 -6.14 -3.71 3.06
C VAL A 128 -4.92 -3.89 3.95
N SER A 129 -4.65 -5.15 4.30
CA SER A 129 -3.53 -5.55 5.15
C SER A 129 -2.37 -6.05 4.29
N ALA A 130 -1.15 -5.59 4.57
CA ALA A 130 0.03 -5.98 3.79
C ALA A 130 1.29 -6.11 4.66
N ALA A 131 2.17 -6.98 4.22
CA ALA A 131 3.60 -7.02 4.54
C ALA A 131 4.26 -7.65 3.32
N ASP A 132 4.74 -6.81 2.41
CA ASP A 132 5.35 -7.06 1.10
C ASP A 132 4.43 -6.94 -0.12
N CYS A 133 3.15 -7.36 -0.05
CA CYS A 133 2.21 -7.13 -1.14
C CYS A 133 1.95 -5.62 -1.32
N ALA A 134 1.74 -5.18 -2.56
CA ALA A 134 1.50 -3.77 -2.87
C ALA A 134 0.04 -3.38 -2.55
N PRO A 135 -0.19 -2.37 -1.69
CA PRO A 135 -1.47 -1.70 -1.66
C PRO A 135 -1.54 -0.73 -2.84
N VAL A 136 -2.60 -0.81 -3.64
CA VAL A 136 -2.78 0.06 -4.81
C VAL A 136 -4.09 0.81 -4.69
N ALA A 137 -4.02 2.13 -4.74
CA ALA A 137 -5.19 2.99 -4.86
C ALA A 137 -5.35 3.45 -6.31
N LEU A 138 -6.56 3.32 -6.84
CA LEU A 138 -6.99 3.89 -8.11
C LEU A 138 -8.12 4.87 -7.80
N VAL A 139 -8.01 6.12 -8.26
CA VAL A 139 -8.98 7.15 -7.94
C VAL A 139 -9.32 7.92 -9.21
N ALA A 140 -10.61 8.21 -9.43
CA ALA A 140 -11.00 9.14 -10.48
C ALA A 140 -10.38 10.51 -10.19
N GLU A 141 -9.84 11.18 -11.20
CA GLU A 141 -9.14 12.47 -11.04
C GLU A 141 -10.00 13.57 -10.39
N ASP A 142 -11.32 13.43 -10.46
CA ASP A 142 -12.29 14.32 -9.83
C ASP A 142 -12.76 13.83 -8.44
N GLY A 143 -12.21 12.71 -7.95
CA GLY A 143 -12.57 12.12 -6.68
C GLY A 143 -13.96 11.47 -6.61
N SER A 144 -14.62 11.21 -7.75
CA SER A 144 -16.00 10.69 -7.81
C SER A 144 -16.13 9.21 -7.48
N ALA A 145 -15.05 8.45 -7.63
CA ALA A 145 -14.97 7.04 -7.27
C ALA A 145 -13.52 6.64 -7.05
N GLY A 146 -13.30 5.55 -6.35
CA GLY A 146 -11.97 4.98 -6.17
C GLY A 146 -12.01 3.48 -5.93
N ALA A 147 -10.83 2.86 -5.95
CA ALA A 147 -10.63 1.47 -5.56
C ALA A 147 -9.36 1.35 -4.72
N LEU A 148 -9.36 0.44 -3.77
CA LEU A 148 -8.19 0.03 -3.00
C LEU A 148 -8.01 -1.46 -3.15
N VAL A 149 -6.86 -1.92 -3.62
CA VAL A 149 -6.59 -3.33 -3.82
C VAL A 149 -5.32 -3.78 -3.09
N HIS A 150 -5.35 -5.01 -2.61
CA HIS A 150 -4.20 -5.76 -2.12
C HIS A 150 -3.61 -6.56 -3.28
N CYS A 151 -2.47 -6.12 -3.78
CA CYS A 151 -1.84 -6.71 -4.96
C CYS A 151 -0.53 -7.43 -4.59
N GLY A 152 -0.61 -8.70 -4.24
CA GLY A 152 0.53 -9.60 -4.21
C GLY A 152 0.86 -10.12 -5.61
N TRP A 153 1.91 -10.96 -5.76
CA TRP A 153 2.30 -11.49 -7.07
C TRP A 153 1.17 -12.30 -7.74
N ARG A 154 0.35 -13.04 -6.96
CA ARG A 154 -0.82 -13.75 -7.50
C ARG A 154 -1.86 -12.78 -8.04
N GLY A 155 -2.22 -11.76 -7.27
CA GLY A 155 -3.16 -10.73 -7.71
C GLY A 155 -2.65 -9.95 -8.92
N ALA A 156 -1.34 -9.68 -9.01
CA ALA A 156 -0.72 -9.05 -10.17
C ALA A 156 -0.81 -9.94 -11.42
N ARG A 157 -0.46 -11.23 -11.30
CA ARG A 157 -0.60 -12.23 -12.36
C ARG A 157 -2.06 -12.35 -12.85
N ASP A 158 -2.99 -12.41 -11.92
CA ASP A 158 -4.42 -12.63 -12.20
C ASP A 158 -5.15 -11.32 -12.62
N GLY A 159 -4.45 -10.17 -12.61
CA GLY A 159 -4.96 -8.90 -13.12
C GLY A 159 -5.92 -8.20 -12.18
N ILE A 160 -5.64 -8.14 -10.86
CA ILE A 160 -6.49 -7.40 -9.90
C ILE A 160 -6.55 -5.89 -10.18
N GLY A 161 -5.47 -5.28 -10.68
CA GLY A 161 -5.45 -3.87 -11.08
C GLY A 161 -6.42 -3.58 -12.24
N PRO A 162 -6.31 -4.28 -13.39
CA PRO A 162 -7.32 -4.23 -14.45
C PRO A 162 -8.75 -4.50 -13.97
N ALA A 163 -8.97 -5.49 -13.10
CA ALA A 163 -10.29 -5.76 -12.53
C ALA A 163 -10.85 -4.57 -11.73
N ALA A 164 -9.99 -3.84 -11.01
CA ALA A 164 -10.42 -2.63 -10.31
C ALA A 164 -10.80 -1.50 -11.29
N ILE A 165 -10.10 -1.38 -12.43
CA ILE A 165 -10.43 -0.43 -13.49
C ILE A 165 -11.79 -0.79 -14.11
N GLU A 166 -12.04 -2.08 -14.39
CA GLU A 166 -13.35 -2.56 -14.87
C GLU A 166 -14.47 -2.18 -13.90
N ARG A 167 -14.28 -2.40 -12.59
CA ARG A 167 -15.25 -2.04 -11.55
C ARG A 167 -15.49 -0.52 -11.46
N LEU A 168 -14.47 0.31 -11.69
CA LEU A 168 -14.63 1.75 -11.80
C LEU A 168 -15.36 2.11 -13.10
N GLY A 169 -15.11 1.38 -14.19
CA GLY A 169 -15.81 1.52 -15.47
C GLY A 169 -17.32 1.30 -15.35
N GLU A 170 -17.76 0.32 -14.56
CA GLU A 170 -19.19 0.09 -14.25
C GLU A 170 -19.84 1.28 -13.52
N ARG A 171 -19.05 2.15 -12.90
CA ARG A 171 -19.48 3.44 -12.28
C ARG A 171 -19.32 4.64 -13.22
N GLY A 172 -19.04 4.40 -14.50
CA GLY A 172 -18.90 5.44 -15.52
C GLY A 172 -17.52 6.12 -15.53
N ILE A 173 -16.54 5.62 -14.81
CA ILE A 173 -15.17 6.18 -14.78
C ILE A 173 -14.35 5.55 -15.90
N ARG A 174 -13.93 6.36 -16.87
CA ARG A 174 -13.04 5.92 -17.95
C ARG A 174 -11.62 5.80 -17.44
N ALA A 175 -10.86 4.80 -17.92
CA ALA A 175 -9.51 4.50 -17.46
C ALA A 175 -8.55 5.71 -17.58
N GLU A 176 -8.71 6.53 -18.65
CA GLU A 176 -7.87 7.72 -18.88
C GLU A 176 -8.09 8.83 -17.84
N ARG A 177 -9.19 8.74 -17.07
CA ARG A 177 -9.52 9.65 -15.97
C ARG A 177 -9.13 9.10 -14.60
N ILE A 178 -8.44 7.97 -14.56
CA ILE A 178 -7.95 7.36 -13.31
C ILE A 178 -6.51 7.81 -13.06
N VAL A 179 -6.22 8.12 -11.79
CA VAL A 179 -4.88 8.26 -11.25
C VAL A 179 -4.62 7.09 -10.30
N ALA A 180 -3.40 6.60 -10.26
CA ALA A 180 -3.04 5.45 -9.43
C ALA A 180 -1.83 5.73 -8.54
N ALA A 181 -1.86 5.18 -7.32
CA ALA A 181 -0.72 5.19 -6.41
C ALA A 181 -0.45 3.78 -5.91
N ILE A 182 0.76 3.27 -6.15
CA ILE A 182 1.26 1.98 -5.68
C ILE A 182 2.09 2.25 -4.44
N GLY A 183 1.62 1.79 -3.28
CA GLY A 183 2.29 2.01 -2.01
C GLY A 183 3.52 1.11 -1.80
N PRO A 184 4.28 1.31 -0.69
CA PRO A 184 5.44 0.52 -0.34
C PRO A 184 5.16 -0.98 -0.39
N CYS A 185 6.03 -1.72 -1.08
CA CYS A 185 5.90 -3.16 -1.29
C CYS A 185 7.27 -3.83 -1.44
N LEU A 186 7.29 -5.10 -1.75
CA LEU A 186 8.52 -5.82 -2.03
C LEU A 186 9.00 -5.49 -3.46
N HIS A 187 10.21 -4.96 -3.60
CA HIS A 187 10.86 -4.62 -4.87
C HIS A 187 11.82 -5.73 -5.33
N ALA A 188 12.24 -5.68 -6.58
CA ALA A 188 13.15 -6.65 -7.17
C ALA A 188 14.48 -6.81 -6.40
N CYS A 189 14.95 -5.79 -5.68
CA CYS A 189 16.14 -5.90 -4.83
C CYS A 189 16.03 -6.98 -3.74
N CYS A 190 14.80 -7.39 -3.38
CA CYS A 190 14.54 -8.33 -2.28
C CYS A 190 13.52 -9.41 -2.65
N PHE A 191 13.15 -9.55 -3.94
CA PHE A 191 12.10 -10.47 -4.38
C PHE A 191 12.60 -11.56 -5.35
N PRO A 192 13.64 -12.35 -5.00
CA PRO A 192 13.95 -13.53 -5.79
C PRO A 192 12.78 -14.50 -5.77
N ILE A 193 12.48 -15.07 -6.96
CA ILE A 193 11.35 -15.97 -7.19
C ILE A 193 11.84 -17.25 -7.88
N GLY A 194 11.11 -18.35 -7.69
CA GLY A 194 11.37 -19.59 -8.39
C GLY A 194 10.96 -19.55 -9.88
N PRO A 195 11.45 -20.51 -10.67
CA PRO A 195 11.16 -20.54 -12.10
C PRO A 195 9.67 -20.68 -12.41
N GLU A 196 8.91 -21.33 -11.55
CA GLU A 196 7.47 -21.50 -11.67
C GLU A 196 6.70 -20.18 -11.59
N VAL A 197 7.16 -19.25 -10.72
CA VAL A 197 6.57 -17.91 -10.62
C VAL A 197 7.10 -17.02 -11.75
N ALA A 198 8.39 -17.17 -12.11
CA ALA A 198 8.99 -16.39 -13.18
C ALA A 198 8.30 -16.63 -14.53
N ALA A 199 7.87 -17.88 -14.81
CA ALA A 199 7.15 -18.23 -16.04
C ALA A 199 5.78 -17.54 -16.19
N GLU A 200 5.23 -16.99 -15.11
CA GLU A 200 3.94 -16.31 -15.08
C GLU A 200 4.04 -14.80 -15.40
N PHE A 201 5.27 -14.27 -15.56
CA PHE A 201 5.50 -12.84 -15.79
C PHE A 201 6.28 -12.57 -17.07
N ASP A 202 6.03 -11.40 -17.66
CA ASP A 202 6.83 -10.92 -18.79
C ASP A 202 8.31 -10.80 -18.35
N PRO A 203 9.27 -11.32 -19.14
CA PRO A 203 10.69 -11.23 -18.86
C PRO A 203 11.19 -9.80 -18.59
N ALA A 204 10.50 -8.76 -19.09
CA ALA A 204 10.83 -7.36 -18.82
C ALA A 204 10.76 -6.99 -17.32
N PHE A 205 9.99 -7.73 -16.51
CA PHE A 205 9.87 -7.54 -15.06
C PHE A 205 10.72 -8.51 -14.25
N LEU A 206 11.56 -9.30 -14.90
CA LEU A 206 12.45 -10.27 -14.27
C LEU A 206 13.88 -9.74 -14.28
N LEU A 207 14.37 -9.30 -13.12
CA LEU A 207 15.70 -8.73 -12.99
C LEU A 207 16.71 -9.76 -12.43
N PRO A 208 18.01 -9.67 -12.78
CA PRO A 208 19.03 -10.49 -12.15
C PRO A 208 19.12 -10.24 -10.63
N HIS A 209 19.28 -11.32 -9.85
CA HIS A 209 19.47 -11.23 -8.42
C HIS A 209 20.75 -11.98 -7.99
N PRO A 210 21.48 -11.53 -6.93
CA PRO A 210 22.72 -12.16 -6.48
C PRO A 210 22.61 -13.64 -6.09
N THR A 211 21.40 -14.13 -5.80
CA THR A 211 21.15 -15.57 -5.53
C THR A 211 21.20 -16.45 -6.78
N GLY A 212 21.30 -15.87 -7.97
CA GLY A 212 21.22 -16.59 -9.24
C GLY A 212 19.79 -16.86 -9.74
N GLN A 213 18.77 -16.60 -8.93
CA GLN A 213 17.37 -16.67 -9.34
C GLN A 213 16.92 -15.34 -9.95
N PRO A 214 15.92 -15.33 -10.85
CA PRO A 214 15.29 -14.08 -11.27
C PRO A 214 14.57 -13.42 -10.09
N SER A 215 14.52 -12.10 -10.10
CA SER A 215 13.81 -11.30 -9.11
C SER A 215 12.69 -10.52 -9.77
N LEU A 216 11.50 -10.53 -9.17
CA LEU A 216 10.34 -9.87 -9.74
C LEU A 216 10.29 -8.38 -9.37
N ASP A 217 10.19 -7.54 -10.39
CA ASP A 217 9.80 -6.13 -10.25
C ASP A 217 8.26 -6.04 -10.14
N LEU A 218 7.76 -6.32 -8.94
CA LEU A 218 6.32 -6.34 -8.68
C LEU A 218 5.67 -4.96 -8.95
N PRO A 219 6.17 -3.82 -8.41
CA PRO A 219 5.55 -2.52 -8.70
C PRO A 219 5.60 -2.16 -10.17
N GLY A 220 6.68 -2.48 -10.90
CA GLY A 220 6.79 -2.25 -12.34
C GLY A 220 5.77 -3.08 -13.13
N ALA A 221 5.58 -4.36 -12.79
CA ALA A 221 4.58 -5.22 -13.42
C ALA A 221 3.15 -4.70 -13.17
N ILE A 222 2.84 -4.24 -11.94
CA ILE A 222 1.55 -3.63 -11.61
C ILE A 222 1.34 -2.36 -12.44
N ALA A 223 2.31 -1.46 -12.46
CA ALA A 223 2.21 -0.19 -13.20
C ALA A 223 1.99 -0.42 -14.70
N ALA A 224 2.69 -1.37 -15.29
CA ALA A 224 2.52 -1.75 -16.70
C ALA A 224 1.13 -2.30 -16.98
N ALA A 225 0.59 -3.16 -16.09
CA ALA A 225 -0.76 -3.70 -16.22
C ALA A 225 -1.84 -2.60 -16.14
N LEU A 226 -1.67 -1.63 -15.24
CA LEU A 226 -2.57 -0.47 -15.14
C LEU A 226 -2.51 0.41 -16.39
N ALA A 227 -1.29 0.67 -16.91
CA ALA A 227 -1.09 1.44 -18.13
C ALA A 227 -1.70 0.74 -19.36
N ALA A 228 -1.50 -0.57 -19.49
CA ALA A 228 -2.11 -1.38 -20.55
C ALA A 228 -3.64 -1.38 -20.47
N ALA A 229 -4.22 -1.24 -19.28
CA ALA A 229 -5.65 -1.11 -19.06
C ALA A 229 -6.19 0.33 -19.24
N GLY A 230 -5.34 1.28 -19.69
CA GLY A 230 -5.73 2.62 -20.08
C GLY A 230 -5.46 3.74 -19.07
N VAL A 231 -4.87 3.46 -17.90
CA VAL A 231 -4.45 4.52 -16.98
C VAL A 231 -3.21 5.23 -17.57
N PRO A 232 -3.20 6.56 -17.71
CA PRO A 232 -2.02 7.23 -18.24
C PRO A 232 -0.78 6.96 -17.40
N ALA A 233 0.32 6.50 -18.00
CA ALA A 233 1.54 6.16 -17.28
C ALA A 233 2.08 7.32 -16.42
N ALA A 234 1.93 8.58 -16.89
CA ALA A 234 2.29 9.78 -16.14
C ALA A 234 1.38 10.06 -14.91
N ARG A 235 0.32 9.28 -14.74
CA ARG A 235 -0.63 9.34 -13.62
C ARG A 235 -0.55 8.10 -12.70
N ILE A 236 0.55 7.37 -12.78
CA ILE A 236 0.84 6.23 -11.91
C ILE A 236 2.06 6.59 -11.06
N GLU A 237 1.87 6.79 -9.77
CA GLU A 237 2.95 6.98 -8.80
C GLU A 237 3.30 5.63 -8.15
N MET A 238 4.58 5.33 -8.06
CA MET A 238 5.07 4.15 -7.36
C MET A 238 5.93 4.59 -6.18
N ALA A 239 5.71 3.99 -5.01
CA ALA A 239 6.61 4.16 -3.88
C ALA A 239 8.02 3.65 -4.22
N GLU A 240 9.03 4.40 -3.83
CA GLU A 240 10.44 4.01 -4.00
C GLU A 240 10.89 3.02 -2.91
N GLU A 241 10.10 2.89 -1.86
CA GLU A 241 10.43 2.12 -0.68
C GLU A 241 10.13 0.62 -0.84
N CYS A 242 11.18 -0.19 -0.69
CA CYS A 242 11.05 -1.63 -0.55
C CYS A 242 10.85 -2.01 0.91
N THR A 243 9.75 -2.72 1.21
CA THR A 243 9.41 -3.12 2.58
C THR A 243 10.46 -4.01 3.25
N ALA A 244 11.17 -4.83 2.49
CA ALA A 244 12.21 -5.71 3.02
C ALA A 244 13.55 -4.99 3.26
N SER A 245 13.89 -3.96 2.47
CA SER A 245 15.16 -3.24 2.61
C SER A 245 15.12 -2.12 3.66
N ASP A 246 13.92 -1.72 4.11
CA ASP A 246 13.74 -0.71 5.15
C ASP A 246 13.06 -1.27 6.41
N PRO A 247 13.81 -1.97 7.27
CA PRO A 247 13.28 -2.56 8.50
C PRO A 247 12.91 -1.52 9.55
N ALA A 248 13.37 -0.29 9.44
CA ALA A 248 13.02 0.78 10.38
C ALA A 248 11.57 1.24 10.20
N ARG A 249 11.08 1.26 8.96
CA ARG A 249 9.73 1.74 8.64
C ARG A 249 8.74 0.64 8.32
N PHE A 250 9.18 -0.55 7.86
CA PHE A 250 8.25 -1.55 7.36
C PHE A 250 8.44 -2.95 7.94
N PHE A 251 7.31 -3.62 8.19
CA PHE A 251 7.25 -5.06 8.33
C PHE A 251 7.45 -5.72 6.98
N SER A 252 8.11 -6.88 6.96
CA SER A 252 8.29 -7.66 5.74
C SER A 252 8.18 -9.15 6.02
N HIS A 253 7.22 -9.81 5.38
CA HIS A 253 7.03 -11.24 5.45
C HIS A 253 8.25 -12.00 4.89
N ARG A 254 8.82 -11.50 3.79
CA ARG A 254 9.98 -12.07 3.11
C ARG A 254 11.23 -11.99 3.99
N ARG A 255 11.56 -10.81 4.50
CA ARG A 255 12.73 -10.57 5.36
C ARG A 255 12.64 -11.38 6.65
N ASP A 256 11.48 -11.37 7.29
CA ASP A 256 11.28 -11.90 8.63
C ASP A 256 10.72 -13.33 8.61
N ARG A 257 10.73 -13.99 7.43
CA ARG A 257 10.30 -15.38 7.23
C ARG A 257 8.92 -15.71 7.81
N GLY A 258 7.99 -14.78 7.63
CA GLY A 258 6.61 -14.90 8.08
C GLY A 258 6.34 -14.41 9.50
N LEU A 259 7.34 -14.33 10.36
CA LEU A 259 7.20 -13.88 11.76
C LEU A 259 7.32 -12.36 11.86
N THR A 260 6.26 -11.64 11.52
CA THR A 260 6.24 -10.18 11.45
C THR A 260 4.83 -9.63 11.53
N GLY A 261 4.71 -8.34 11.86
CA GLY A 261 3.44 -7.62 11.87
C GLY A 261 2.86 -7.38 10.48
N ARG A 262 1.71 -6.69 10.45
CA ARG A 262 1.05 -6.25 9.21
C ARG A 262 0.75 -4.77 9.28
N HIS A 263 0.93 -4.11 8.15
CA HIS A 263 0.47 -2.75 7.89
C HIS A 263 -0.99 -2.74 7.47
N TRP A 264 -1.66 -1.61 7.65
CA TRP A 264 -2.87 -1.28 6.92
C TRP A 264 -2.58 -0.14 5.95
N ALA A 265 -3.06 -0.30 4.73
CA ALA A 265 -3.22 0.79 3.78
C ALA A 265 -4.70 1.13 3.71
N LEU A 266 -5.02 2.42 3.84
CA LEU A 266 -6.38 2.93 3.95
C LEU A 266 -6.73 3.79 2.74
N LEU A 267 -8.00 3.75 2.35
CA LEU A 267 -8.59 4.67 1.38
C LEU A 267 -9.92 5.22 1.91
N HIS A 268 -10.12 6.51 1.69
CA HIS A 268 -11.39 7.19 1.91
C HIS A 268 -11.56 8.32 0.89
N LEU A 269 -12.78 8.49 0.41
CA LEU A 269 -13.16 9.61 -0.43
C LEU A 269 -14.06 10.55 0.36
N ALA A 270 -13.62 11.81 0.52
CA ALA A 270 -14.43 12.80 1.22
C ALA A 270 -15.77 13.00 0.50
N PRO A 271 -16.88 13.22 1.25
CA PRO A 271 -18.14 13.64 0.64
C PRO A 271 -17.94 14.87 -0.24
N ARG A 272 -18.65 14.91 -1.37
CA ARG A 272 -18.67 16.14 -2.20
C ARG A 272 -19.49 17.21 -1.50
N PRO A 273 -19.06 18.48 -1.56
CA PRO A 273 -19.81 19.61 -1.01
C PRO A 273 -21.16 19.80 -1.69
#